data_a2fde8d081a35c9c00e13dd064ddacf6
#
_entry.id   a2fde8d081a35c9c00e13dd064ddacf6
#
_cell.length_a   1.000
_cell.length_b   1.000
_cell.length_c   1.000
_cell.angle_alpha   90.00
_cell.angle_beta   90.00
_cell.angle_gamma   90.00
#
_symmetry.space_group_name_H-M   'P 1'
#
loop_
_entity.id
_entity.type
_entity.pdbx_description
1 polymer ?
#
loop_
_entity_poly.entity_id
_entity_poly.type
_entity_poly.pdbx_seq_one_letter_code
_entity_poly.pdbx_strand_id
1 'polypeptide(L)'
;MIDGTVGMGGHAEAVLRTSGDDVRLLGIDVDPEALARARARLARYAERVTLARADFRQLARVAGEHGIREARAVLLDLGVSSYQLDESGRGFSFQQNEPLDMRLDPSRGETAADLVNHAEEAELARMLYEHGGERSARRIARAIVRRRPLRTTGDLVAAVRAAVPRAAWPKRTHVATRTFQALRMAVNDETGALRQTLQEIPGLLALGGRLGVISFHSGEDRIVKQTFRALAAANFAELEPSPLTPGDDEVRANPRARSAKLRVLERTS
;
A
#
# COMPACT_ATOMS: atom_id res chain seq x y z
N MET A 1 -19.45 6.51 0.55
CA MET A 1 -18.28 5.60 0.58
C MET A 1 -17.01 6.42 0.56
N ILE A 2 -15.93 5.94 1.22
CA ILE A 2 -14.60 6.53 1.11
C ILE A 2 -13.65 5.45 0.58
N ASP A 3 -12.89 5.79 -0.46
CA ASP A 3 -11.77 4.99 -0.95
C ASP A 3 -10.49 5.73 -0.57
N GLY A 4 -9.79 5.25 0.47
CA GLY A 4 -8.62 5.92 1.04
C GLY A 4 -7.34 5.73 0.22
N THR A 5 -7.38 4.87 -0.79
CA THR A 5 -6.29 4.50 -1.68
C THR A 5 -6.80 4.37 -3.12
N VAL A 6 -7.47 5.43 -3.61
CA VAL A 6 -8.25 5.34 -4.85
C VAL A 6 -7.41 4.97 -6.08
N GLY A 7 -6.11 5.23 -6.05
CA GLY A 7 -5.20 4.93 -7.13
C GLY A 7 -5.71 5.48 -8.47
N MET A 8 -5.81 4.61 -9.47
CA MET A 8 -6.37 4.96 -10.79
C MET A 8 -7.90 4.83 -10.87
N GLY A 9 -8.61 4.63 -9.74
CA GLY A 9 -10.06 4.58 -9.67
C GLY A 9 -10.71 3.25 -10.04
N GLY A 10 -9.98 2.14 -10.05
CA GLY A 10 -10.52 0.84 -10.46
C GLY A 10 -11.63 0.32 -9.54
N HIS A 11 -11.39 0.28 -8.24
CA HIS A 11 -12.38 -0.11 -7.24
C HIS A 11 -13.52 0.89 -7.17
N ALA A 12 -13.21 2.18 -7.21
CA ALA A 12 -14.19 3.26 -7.22
C ALA A 12 -15.17 3.12 -8.42
N GLU A 13 -14.65 2.85 -9.62
CA GLU A 13 -15.49 2.63 -10.81
C GLU A 13 -16.36 1.39 -10.66
N ALA A 14 -15.81 0.29 -10.16
CA ALA A 14 -16.56 -0.95 -9.97
C ALA A 14 -17.74 -0.76 -9.00
N VAL A 15 -17.50 -0.06 -7.89
CA VAL A 15 -18.55 0.27 -6.91
C VAL A 15 -19.61 1.18 -7.51
N LEU A 16 -19.21 2.27 -8.16
CA LEU A 16 -20.17 3.23 -8.75
C LEU A 16 -21.03 2.63 -9.85
N ARG A 17 -20.49 1.67 -10.60
CA ARG A 17 -21.22 0.93 -11.65
C ARG A 17 -22.32 0.05 -11.11
N THR A 18 -22.10 -0.54 -9.91
CA THR A 18 -23.01 -1.53 -9.31
C THR A 18 -23.90 -0.95 -8.21
N SER A 19 -23.61 0.28 -7.75
CA SER A 19 -24.40 0.95 -6.73
C SER A 19 -25.48 1.85 -7.32
N GLY A 20 -26.49 2.20 -6.50
CA GLY A 20 -27.52 3.19 -6.86
C GLY A 20 -26.94 4.60 -7.07
N ASP A 21 -27.71 5.47 -7.67
CA ASP A 21 -27.31 6.85 -8.01
C ASP A 21 -27.18 7.76 -6.78
N ASP A 22 -27.66 7.34 -5.63
CA ASP A 22 -27.54 8.02 -4.34
C ASP A 22 -26.15 7.86 -3.71
N VAL A 23 -25.34 6.88 -4.16
CA VAL A 23 -24.01 6.67 -3.61
C VAL A 23 -23.05 7.78 -4.05
N ARG A 24 -22.42 8.41 -3.06
CA ARG A 24 -21.33 9.39 -3.22
C ARG A 24 -20.03 8.76 -2.78
N LEU A 25 -18.96 9.08 -3.50
CA LEU A 25 -17.61 8.52 -3.25
C LEU A 25 -16.61 9.67 -3.05
N LEU A 26 -15.90 9.61 -1.91
CA LEU A 26 -14.68 10.38 -1.69
C LEU A 26 -13.50 9.44 -1.97
N GLY A 27 -12.68 9.76 -2.98
CA GLY A 27 -11.45 9.06 -3.31
C GLY A 27 -10.24 9.87 -2.85
N ILE A 28 -9.33 9.23 -2.13
CA ILE A 28 -8.10 9.85 -1.62
C ILE A 28 -6.90 9.10 -2.18
N ASP A 29 -5.90 9.84 -2.63
CA ASP A 29 -4.57 9.30 -2.95
C ASP A 29 -3.52 10.38 -2.75
N VAL A 30 -2.29 9.96 -2.45
CA VAL A 30 -1.16 10.87 -2.29
C VAL A 30 -0.50 11.20 -3.63
N ASP A 31 -0.63 10.29 -4.60
CA ASP A 31 0.00 10.39 -5.92
C ASP A 31 -0.84 11.25 -6.87
N PRO A 32 -0.33 12.42 -7.31
CA PRO A 32 -1.07 13.31 -8.20
C PRO A 32 -1.34 12.69 -9.58
N GLU A 33 -0.47 11.81 -10.07
CA GLU A 33 -0.63 11.16 -11.37
C GLU A 33 -1.71 10.06 -11.31
N ALA A 34 -1.75 9.30 -10.21
CA ALA A 34 -2.83 8.35 -9.95
C ALA A 34 -4.18 9.06 -9.92
N LEU A 35 -4.28 10.20 -9.21
CA LEU A 35 -5.50 11.02 -9.16
C LEU A 35 -5.90 11.59 -10.52
N ALA A 36 -4.96 12.00 -11.36
CA ALA A 36 -5.26 12.47 -12.71
C ALA A 36 -5.90 11.35 -13.56
N ARG A 37 -5.36 10.13 -13.47
CA ARG A 37 -5.90 8.93 -14.13
C ARG A 37 -7.27 8.54 -13.55
N ALA A 38 -7.44 8.61 -12.23
CA ALA A 38 -8.73 8.37 -11.57
C ALA A 38 -9.79 9.37 -12.06
N ARG A 39 -9.45 10.65 -12.17
CA ARG A 39 -10.37 11.70 -12.65
C ARG A 39 -10.83 11.40 -14.08
N ALA A 40 -9.93 11.00 -14.96
CA ALA A 40 -10.27 10.62 -16.32
C ALA A 40 -11.19 9.38 -16.37
N ARG A 41 -10.86 8.33 -15.62
CA ARG A 41 -11.65 7.08 -15.54
C ARG A 41 -13.04 7.31 -14.99
N LEU A 42 -13.17 8.13 -13.96
CA LEU A 42 -14.43 8.38 -13.24
C LEU A 42 -15.23 9.56 -13.81
N ALA A 43 -14.83 10.13 -14.94
CA ALA A 43 -15.45 11.33 -15.52
C ALA A 43 -16.98 11.20 -15.71
N ARG A 44 -17.48 10.01 -16.09
CA ARG A 44 -18.93 9.75 -16.23
C ARG A 44 -19.70 9.75 -14.90
N TYR A 45 -18.98 9.71 -13.76
CA TYR A 45 -19.55 9.77 -12.41
C TYR A 45 -19.18 11.06 -11.68
N ALA A 46 -18.76 12.12 -12.38
CA ALA A 46 -18.19 13.33 -11.80
C ALA A 46 -19.07 13.97 -10.72
N GLU A 47 -20.41 13.91 -10.87
CA GLU A 47 -21.38 14.45 -9.89
C GLU A 47 -21.45 13.62 -8.58
N ARG A 48 -20.94 12.39 -8.62
CA ARG A 48 -20.98 11.44 -7.51
C ARG A 48 -19.60 11.22 -6.87
N VAL A 49 -18.53 11.79 -7.44
CA VAL A 49 -17.15 11.55 -7.04
C VAL A 49 -16.44 12.83 -6.66
N THR A 50 -15.86 12.84 -5.48
CA THR A 50 -14.88 13.84 -5.06
C THR A 50 -13.52 13.19 -4.96
N LEU A 51 -12.47 13.79 -5.56
CA LEU A 51 -11.10 13.30 -5.47
C LEU A 51 -10.23 14.31 -4.71
N ALA A 52 -9.58 13.87 -3.66
CA ALA A 52 -8.72 14.69 -2.81
C ALA A 52 -7.26 14.14 -2.82
N ARG A 53 -6.28 15.05 -2.94
CA ARG A 53 -4.87 14.68 -2.76
C ARG A 53 -4.51 14.76 -1.30
N ALA A 54 -4.36 13.60 -0.66
CA ALA A 54 -3.92 13.50 0.73
C ALA A 54 -3.35 12.10 1.00
N ASP A 55 -2.55 11.99 2.04
CA ASP A 55 -2.17 10.71 2.62
C ASP A 55 -3.39 10.11 3.33
N PHE A 56 -3.60 8.79 3.22
CA PHE A 56 -4.73 8.11 3.88
C PHE A 56 -4.68 8.18 5.41
N ARG A 57 -3.52 8.53 6.02
CA ARG A 57 -3.42 8.94 7.43
C ARG A 57 -4.36 10.09 7.79
N GLN A 58 -4.68 10.94 6.81
CA GLN A 58 -5.52 12.11 7.00
C GLN A 58 -6.98 11.86 6.60
N LEU A 59 -7.35 10.60 6.37
CA LEU A 59 -8.65 10.22 5.84
C LEU A 59 -9.80 10.81 6.67
N ALA A 60 -9.76 10.72 7.98
CA ALA A 60 -10.82 11.25 8.85
C ALA A 60 -10.93 12.78 8.75
N ARG A 61 -9.78 13.48 8.70
CA ARG A 61 -9.75 14.95 8.51
C ARG A 61 -10.33 15.35 7.16
N VAL A 62 -9.87 14.69 6.07
CA VAL A 62 -10.33 14.98 4.71
C VAL A 62 -11.83 14.69 4.57
N ALA A 63 -12.31 13.58 5.15
CA ALA A 63 -13.74 13.28 5.19
C ALA A 63 -14.54 14.41 5.86
N GLY A 64 -14.07 14.91 7.01
CA GLY A 64 -14.69 16.03 7.72
C GLY A 64 -14.73 17.33 6.91
N GLU A 65 -13.65 17.66 6.18
CA GLU A 65 -13.57 18.82 5.29
C GLU A 65 -14.60 18.75 4.14
N HIS A 66 -14.96 17.55 3.72
CA HIS A 66 -16.01 17.29 2.71
C HIS A 66 -17.40 17.02 3.34
N GLY A 67 -17.59 17.32 4.62
CA GLY A 67 -18.87 17.18 5.30
C GLY A 67 -19.29 15.74 5.60
N ILE A 68 -18.40 14.77 5.46
CA ILE A 68 -18.66 13.35 5.74
C ILE A 68 -18.36 13.09 7.21
N ARG A 69 -19.42 12.97 8.02
CA ARG A 69 -19.34 12.64 9.43
C ARG A 69 -19.41 11.13 9.70
N GLU A 70 -20.11 10.41 8.84
CA GLU A 70 -20.28 8.97 8.89
C GLU A 70 -20.17 8.36 7.49
N ALA A 71 -19.48 7.24 7.37
CA ALA A 71 -19.29 6.49 6.14
C ALA A 71 -19.92 5.10 6.24
N ARG A 72 -20.73 4.72 5.26
CA ARG A 72 -21.26 3.35 5.16
C ARG A 72 -20.21 2.33 4.67
N ALA A 73 -19.21 2.80 3.97
CA ALA A 73 -18.09 1.95 3.53
C ALA A 73 -16.81 2.76 3.46
N VAL A 74 -15.73 2.16 3.94
CA VAL A 74 -14.35 2.63 3.76
C VAL A 74 -13.55 1.49 3.14
N LEU A 75 -12.74 1.79 2.12
CA LEU A 75 -11.84 0.84 1.48
C LEU A 75 -10.41 1.34 1.59
N LEU A 76 -9.50 0.44 1.96
CA LEU A 76 -8.07 0.62 1.85
C LEU A 76 -7.50 -0.53 1.01
N ASP A 77 -6.94 -0.25 -0.17
CA ASP A 77 -6.19 -1.19 -1.01
C ASP A 77 -4.70 -0.84 -0.88
N LEU A 78 -3.99 -1.59 -0.02
CA LEU A 78 -2.64 -1.25 0.41
C LEU A 78 -1.59 -1.56 -0.67
N GLY A 79 -0.47 -0.85 -0.60
CA GLY A 79 0.67 -1.07 -1.48
C GLY A 79 0.73 -0.08 -2.64
N VAL A 80 1.19 -0.54 -3.79
CA VAL A 80 1.44 0.28 -4.99
C VAL A 80 0.55 -0.14 -6.15
N SER A 81 0.09 0.84 -6.91
CA SER A 81 -0.71 0.60 -8.10
C SER A 81 0.11 -0.02 -9.24
N SER A 82 -0.58 -0.66 -10.20
CA SER A 82 0.07 -1.18 -11.41
C SER A 82 0.80 -0.09 -12.18
N TYR A 83 0.26 1.13 -12.24
CA TYR A 83 0.91 2.27 -12.84
C TYR A 83 2.26 2.58 -12.18
N GLN A 84 2.30 2.61 -10.85
CA GLN A 84 3.54 2.87 -10.10
C GLN A 84 4.61 1.81 -10.38
N LEU A 85 4.21 0.55 -10.53
CA LEU A 85 5.13 -0.56 -10.83
C LEU A 85 5.63 -0.56 -12.28
N ASP A 86 4.80 -0.18 -13.25
CA ASP A 86 5.09 -0.43 -14.66
C ASP A 86 5.46 0.83 -15.45
N GLU A 87 4.94 2.01 -15.06
CA GLU A 87 4.99 3.20 -15.90
C GLU A 87 5.55 4.44 -15.20
N SER A 88 5.64 4.45 -13.86
CA SER A 88 5.98 5.68 -13.14
C SER A 88 7.43 6.14 -13.29
N GLY A 89 8.35 5.25 -13.64
CA GLY A 89 9.78 5.55 -13.73
C GLY A 89 10.44 5.92 -12.39
N ARG A 90 9.78 5.61 -11.25
CA ARG A 90 10.21 5.96 -9.89
C ARG A 90 10.92 4.83 -9.13
N GLY A 91 11.26 3.74 -9.80
CA GLY A 91 12.03 2.64 -9.20
C GLY A 91 11.26 1.75 -8.25
N PHE A 92 9.92 1.69 -8.32
CA PHE A 92 9.12 0.72 -7.58
C PHE A 92 9.33 -0.72 -8.05
N SER A 93 9.77 -0.87 -9.30
CA SER A 93 10.09 -2.15 -9.94
C SER A 93 11.58 -2.23 -10.27
N PHE A 94 12.09 -3.44 -10.37
CA PHE A 94 13.44 -3.74 -10.84
C PHE A 94 13.45 -4.39 -12.23
N GLN A 95 12.33 -4.35 -12.94
CA GLN A 95 12.24 -4.88 -14.31
C GLN A 95 12.94 -3.95 -15.30
N GLN A 96 12.95 -2.66 -15.01
CA GLN A 96 13.67 -1.63 -15.76
C GLN A 96 14.73 -1.00 -14.87
N ASN A 97 15.74 -0.40 -15.48
CA ASN A 97 16.76 0.34 -14.75
C ASN A 97 16.33 1.81 -14.61
N GLU A 98 15.74 2.13 -13.47
CA GLU A 98 15.12 3.41 -13.16
C GLU A 98 15.87 4.12 -12.02
N PRO A 99 15.68 5.45 -11.84
CA PRO A 99 16.11 6.15 -10.64
C PRO A 99 15.54 5.49 -9.38
N LEU A 100 16.33 5.41 -8.34
CA LEU A 100 15.95 4.77 -7.08
C LEU A 100 15.21 5.77 -6.18
N ASP A 101 13.97 6.14 -6.55
CA ASP A 101 13.14 7.11 -5.85
C ASP A 101 12.21 6.43 -4.82
N MET A 102 11.27 5.62 -5.25
CA MET A 102 10.25 4.89 -4.49
C MET A 102 9.26 5.75 -3.68
N ARG A 103 9.22 7.06 -3.83
CA ARG A 103 8.22 7.91 -3.15
C ARG A 103 6.85 7.80 -3.83
N LEU A 104 5.81 7.61 -3.02
CA LEU A 104 4.42 7.71 -3.48
C LEU A 104 4.05 9.17 -3.76
N ASP A 105 4.47 10.10 -2.91
CA ASP A 105 4.41 11.54 -3.15
C ASP A 105 5.78 12.06 -3.60
N PRO A 106 6.00 12.34 -4.90
CA PRO A 106 7.30 12.78 -5.38
C PRO A 106 7.68 14.19 -4.90
N SER A 107 6.76 14.93 -4.28
CA SER A 107 7.00 16.28 -3.77
C SER A 107 7.55 16.31 -2.34
N ARG A 108 7.62 15.16 -1.64
CA ARG A 108 7.96 15.09 -0.21
C ARG A 108 8.91 13.95 0.11
N GLY A 109 9.63 14.12 1.21
CA GLY A 109 10.44 13.08 1.83
C GLY A 109 11.73 12.76 1.06
N GLU A 110 12.49 11.85 1.63
CA GLU A 110 13.73 11.33 1.07
C GLU A 110 13.44 10.22 0.06
N THR A 111 14.26 10.14 -0.98
CA THR A 111 14.19 9.04 -1.95
C THR A 111 14.79 7.76 -1.37
N ALA A 112 14.50 6.62 -1.99
CA ALA A 112 15.20 5.38 -1.64
C ALA A 112 16.71 5.48 -1.91
N ALA A 113 17.14 6.28 -2.89
CA ALA A 113 18.55 6.58 -3.11
C ALA A 113 19.16 7.35 -1.93
N ASP A 114 18.49 8.37 -1.41
CA ASP A 114 18.96 9.10 -0.24
C ASP A 114 19.08 8.15 0.95
N LEU A 115 18.04 7.36 1.21
CA LEU A 115 18.00 6.41 2.30
C LEU A 115 19.16 5.40 2.23
N VAL A 116 19.36 4.73 1.10
CA VAL A 116 20.44 3.73 0.98
C VAL A 116 21.83 4.34 0.99
N ASN A 117 21.98 5.60 0.60
CA ASN A 117 23.28 6.25 0.54
C ASN A 117 23.70 6.91 1.86
N HIS A 118 22.77 7.28 2.74
CA HIS A 118 23.07 8.00 3.97
C HIS A 118 22.84 7.22 5.26
N ALA A 119 21.86 6.29 5.29
CA ALA A 119 21.55 5.55 6.51
C ALA A 119 22.71 4.66 6.97
N GLU A 120 22.87 4.51 8.28
CA GLU A 120 23.87 3.62 8.87
C GLU A 120 23.61 2.14 8.55
N GLU A 121 24.68 1.31 8.45
CA GLU A 121 24.57 -0.13 8.12
C GLU A 121 23.58 -0.86 9.03
N ALA A 122 23.60 -0.55 10.33
CA ALA A 122 22.73 -1.19 11.31
C ALA A 122 21.27 -0.80 11.11
N GLU A 123 21.01 0.43 10.74
CA GLU A 123 19.67 0.94 10.46
C GLU A 123 19.10 0.32 9.16
N LEU A 124 19.91 0.29 8.09
CA LEU A 124 19.53 -0.42 6.86
C LEU A 124 19.19 -1.88 7.14
N ALA A 125 20.03 -2.57 7.91
CA ALA A 125 19.78 -3.98 8.25
C ALA A 125 18.47 -4.16 9.03
N ARG A 126 18.18 -3.25 9.98
CA ARG A 126 16.93 -3.26 10.74
C ARG A 126 15.73 -3.05 9.83
N MET A 127 15.74 -2.01 8.98
CA MET A 127 14.66 -1.73 8.02
C MET A 127 14.38 -2.92 7.08
N LEU A 128 15.43 -3.50 6.50
CA LEU A 128 15.31 -4.64 5.61
C LEU A 128 14.69 -5.86 6.30
N TYR A 129 14.99 -6.07 7.58
CA TYR A 129 14.43 -7.16 8.37
C TYR A 129 12.99 -6.89 8.81
N GLU A 130 12.72 -5.72 9.39
CA GLU A 130 11.41 -5.38 9.97
C GLU A 130 10.32 -5.22 8.90
N HIS A 131 10.61 -4.51 7.80
CA HIS A 131 9.65 -4.27 6.73
C HIS A 131 9.61 -5.39 5.69
N GLY A 132 10.76 -5.91 5.28
CA GLY A 132 10.84 -6.92 4.22
C GLY A 132 10.86 -8.37 4.71
N GLY A 133 11.06 -8.62 5.99
CA GLY A 133 11.33 -9.97 6.49
C GLY A 133 12.57 -10.59 5.85
N GLU A 134 13.55 -9.76 5.46
CA GLU A 134 14.74 -10.19 4.73
C GLU A 134 15.73 -10.88 5.66
N ARG A 135 15.92 -12.19 5.49
CA ARG A 135 16.82 -12.99 6.34
C ARG A 135 18.28 -12.63 6.17
N SER A 136 18.66 -12.13 4.99
CA SER A 136 20.02 -11.71 4.66
C SER A 136 20.28 -10.22 4.93
N ALA A 137 19.38 -9.53 5.66
CA ALA A 137 19.37 -8.10 5.87
C ALA A 137 20.75 -7.51 6.20
N ARG A 138 21.48 -8.08 7.15
CA ARG A 138 22.83 -7.60 7.54
C ARG A 138 23.84 -7.69 6.39
N ARG A 139 23.79 -8.78 5.60
CA ARG A 139 24.69 -8.95 4.45
C ARG A 139 24.37 -7.96 3.34
N ILE A 140 23.09 -7.76 3.09
CA ILE A 140 22.60 -6.81 2.07
C ILE A 140 22.95 -5.38 2.49
N ALA A 141 22.69 -4.97 3.73
CA ALA A 141 23.05 -3.66 4.24
C ALA A 141 24.57 -3.38 4.07
N ARG A 142 25.42 -4.31 4.47
CA ARG A 142 26.87 -4.21 4.27
C ARG A 142 27.25 -4.08 2.79
N ALA A 143 26.60 -4.83 1.91
CA ALA A 143 26.86 -4.76 0.47
C ALA A 143 26.41 -3.42 -0.14
N ILE A 144 25.30 -2.87 0.33
CA ILE A 144 24.82 -1.53 -0.04
C ILE A 144 25.87 -0.48 0.37
N VAL A 145 26.25 -0.45 1.65
CA VAL A 145 27.24 0.53 2.16
C VAL A 145 28.57 0.49 1.40
N ARG A 146 29.06 -0.73 1.07
CA ARG A 146 30.32 -0.89 0.31
C ARG A 146 30.23 -0.45 -1.14
N ARG A 147 29.02 -0.34 -1.72
CA ARG A 147 28.79 -0.03 -3.14
C ARG A 147 28.26 1.38 -3.38
N ARG A 148 28.14 2.17 -2.31
CA ARG A 148 27.70 3.57 -2.41
C ARG A 148 28.60 4.36 -3.38
N PRO A 149 28.04 5.28 -4.16
CA PRO A 149 26.62 5.64 -4.21
C PRO A 149 25.81 4.73 -5.13
N LEU A 150 24.58 4.35 -4.69
CA LEU A 150 23.59 3.68 -5.51
C LEU A 150 22.59 4.71 -6.03
N ARG A 151 22.36 4.72 -7.35
CA ARG A 151 21.49 5.72 -7.99
C ARG A 151 20.28 5.10 -8.68
N THR A 152 20.40 3.85 -9.08
CA THR A 152 19.40 3.15 -9.89
C THR A 152 18.94 1.85 -9.24
N THR A 153 17.80 1.35 -9.70
CA THR A 153 17.29 0.03 -9.32
C THR A 153 18.28 -1.08 -9.66
N GLY A 154 19.00 -0.94 -10.78
CA GLY A 154 20.05 -1.86 -11.20
C GLY A 154 21.22 -1.92 -10.21
N ASP A 155 21.66 -0.78 -9.67
CA ASP A 155 22.71 -0.72 -8.65
C ASP A 155 22.29 -1.49 -7.39
N LEU A 156 21.06 -1.27 -6.95
CA LEU A 156 20.51 -1.96 -5.78
C LEU A 156 20.39 -3.47 -6.01
N VAL A 157 19.89 -3.89 -7.18
CA VAL A 157 19.83 -5.32 -7.54
C VAL A 157 21.20 -5.95 -7.54
N ALA A 158 22.22 -5.26 -8.09
CA ALA A 158 23.60 -5.75 -8.11
C ALA A 158 24.16 -5.90 -6.69
N ALA A 159 23.89 -4.97 -5.78
CA ALA A 159 24.28 -5.06 -4.37
C ALA A 159 23.64 -6.27 -3.68
N VAL A 160 22.32 -6.48 -3.87
CA VAL A 160 21.58 -7.61 -3.28
C VAL A 160 22.10 -8.95 -3.82
N ARG A 161 22.28 -9.08 -5.14
CA ARG A 161 22.81 -10.30 -5.77
C ARG A 161 24.19 -10.68 -5.26
N ALA A 162 25.04 -9.69 -5.02
CA ALA A 162 26.37 -9.93 -4.48
C ALA A 162 26.36 -10.35 -3.01
N ALA A 163 25.36 -9.91 -2.24
CA ALA A 163 25.24 -10.21 -0.81
C ALA A 163 24.66 -11.59 -0.51
N VAL A 164 23.76 -12.08 -1.38
CA VAL A 164 22.98 -13.30 -1.14
C VAL A 164 23.53 -14.44 -2.00
N PRO A 165 24.06 -15.53 -1.39
CA PRO A 165 24.51 -16.69 -2.15
C PRO A 165 23.39 -17.28 -3.02
N ARG A 166 23.71 -17.74 -4.23
CA ARG A 166 22.71 -18.28 -5.18
C ARG A 166 21.86 -19.41 -4.58
N ALA A 167 22.45 -20.25 -3.74
CA ALA A 167 21.74 -21.32 -3.05
C ALA A 167 20.63 -20.82 -2.08
N ALA A 168 20.74 -19.58 -1.61
CA ALA A 168 19.77 -18.94 -0.72
C ALA A 168 18.72 -18.09 -1.47
N TRP A 169 18.75 -18.04 -2.80
CA TRP A 169 17.77 -17.28 -3.57
C TRP A 169 16.38 -17.91 -3.47
N PRO A 170 15.32 -17.09 -3.35
CA PRO A 170 13.95 -17.59 -3.33
C PRO A 170 13.60 -18.31 -4.63
N LYS A 171 12.88 -19.44 -4.53
CA LYS A 171 12.48 -20.23 -5.71
C LYS A 171 11.37 -19.56 -6.56
N ARG A 172 10.54 -18.71 -5.96
CA ARG A 172 9.31 -18.18 -6.59
C ARG A 172 9.34 -16.67 -6.83
N THR A 173 10.29 -15.95 -6.26
CA THR A 173 10.39 -14.48 -6.37
C THR A 173 11.84 -14.09 -6.65
N HIS A 174 12.05 -12.92 -7.19
CA HIS A 174 13.40 -12.41 -7.40
C HIS A 174 14.10 -12.14 -6.06
N VAL A 175 15.41 -12.32 -6.00
CA VAL A 175 16.21 -12.17 -4.76
C VAL A 175 16.11 -10.77 -4.14
N ALA A 176 15.88 -9.73 -4.94
CA ALA A 176 15.74 -8.35 -4.47
C ALA A 176 14.32 -7.97 -4.04
N THR A 177 13.29 -8.81 -4.27
CA THR A 177 11.88 -8.45 -4.01
C THR A 177 11.67 -7.92 -2.59
N ARG A 178 12.18 -8.62 -1.58
CA ARG A 178 12.02 -8.21 -0.17
C ARG A 178 12.78 -6.93 0.16
N THR A 179 13.94 -6.72 -0.44
CA THR A 179 14.73 -5.51 -0.27
C THR A 179 13.99 -4.30 -0.85
N PHE A 180 13.44 -4.41 -2.07
CA PHE A 180 12.65 -3.35 -2.69
C PHE A 180 11.39 -3.04 -1.88
N GLN A 181 10.66 -4.07 -1.44
CA GLN A 181 9.50 -3.89 -0.57
C GLN A 181 9.88 -3.17 0.73
N ALA A 182 10.97 -3.56 1.39
CA ALA A 182 11.40 -2.96 2.65
C ALA A 182 11.75 -1.48 2.49
N LEU A 183 12.49 -1.13 1.45
CA LEU A 183 12.85 0.27 1.18
C LEU A 183 11.62 1.11 0.82
N ARG A 184 10.72 0.59 -0.01
CA ARG A 184 9.46 1.28 -0.33
C ARG A 184 8.66 1.59 0.93
N MET A 185 8.49 0.59 1.79
CA MET A 185 7.76 0.74 3.05
C MET A 185 8.43 1.74 3.99
N ALA A 186 9.76 1.78 4.02
CA ALA A 186 10.51 2.74 4.83
C ALA A 186 10.38 4.17 4.30
N VAL A 187 10.59 4.36 2.98
CA VAL A 187 10.49 5.68 2.32
C VAL A 187 9.13 6.32 2.52
N ASN A 188 8.05 5.52 2.49
CA ASN A 188 6.68 6.01 2.58
C ASN A 188 6.06 5.86 3.98
N ASP A 189 6.79 5.31 4.96
CA ASP A 189 6.30 4.97 6.29
C ASP A 189 4.94 4.25 6.26
N GLU A 190 4.81 3.26 5.37
CA GLU A 190 3.54 2.57 5.11
C GLU A 190 2.96 1.91 6.36
N THR A 191 3.83 1.36 7.22
CA THR A 191 3.42 0.70 8.48
C THR A 191 2.86 1.70 9.49
N GLY A 192 3.51 2.86 9.66
CA GLY A 192 3.04 3.93 10.55
C GLY A 192 1.72 4.49 10.06
N ALA A 193 1.61 4.76 8.76
CA ALA A 193 0.40 5.22 8.11
C ALA A 193 -0.78 4.27 8.36
N LEU A 194 -0.59 2.97 8.12
CA LEU A 194 -1.64 1.96 8.30
C LEU A 194 -2.10 1.90 9.77
N ARG A 195 -1.19 1.89 10.73
CA ARG A 195 -1.54 1.85 12.16
C ARG A 195 -2.35 3.05 12.59
N GLN A 196 -1.92 4.26 12.21
CA GLN A 196 -2.62 5.50 12.54
C GLN A 196 -4.03 5.50 11.93
N THR A 197 -4.15 5.19 10.66
CA THR A 197 -5.43 5.19 9.93
C THR A 197 -6.42 4.19 10.52
N LEU A 198 -5.97 2.99 10.87
CA LEU A 198 -6.82 1.96 11.50
C LEU A 198 -7.28 2.34 12.92
N GLN A 199 -6.63 3.29 13.58
CA GLN A 199 -7.10 3.84 14.87
C GLN A 199 -8.21 4.89 14.68
N GLU A 200 -8.21 5.63 13.58
CA GLU A 200 -9.13 6.75 13.32
C GLU A 200 -10.41 6.32 12.60
N ILE A 201 -10.32 5.39 11.62
CA ILE A 201 -11.46 4.95 10.78
C ILE A 201 -12.66 4.42 11.56
N PRO A 202 -12.49 3.64 12.67
CA PRO A 202 -13.65 3.12 13.40
C PRO A 202 -14.64 4.20 13.83
N GLY A 203 -14.14 5.38 14.22
CA GLY A 203 -14.97 6.52 14.61
C GLY A 203 -15.75 7.15 13.44
N LEU A 204 -15.36 6.85 12.21
CA LEU A 204 -15.99 7.38 10.98
C LEU A 204 -17.05 6.43 10.40
N LEU A 205 -17.10 5.18 10.85
CA LEU A 205 -18.07 4.22 10.32
C LEU A 205 -19.47 4.49 10.90
N ALA A 206 -20.48 4.55 10.03
CA ALA A 206 -21.87 4.51 10.43
C ALA A 206 -22.22 3.16 11.08
N LEU A 207 -23.33 3.08 11.80
CA LEU A 207 -23.88 1.79 12.26
C LEU A 207 -24.17 0.90 11.05
N GLY A 208 -23.70 -0.35 11.05
CA GLY A 208 -23.71 -1.25 9.90
C GLY A 208 -22.72 -0.87 8.79
N GLY A 209 -21.91 0.16 9.01
CA GLY A 209 -20.85 0.58 8.09
C GLY A 209 -19.66 -0.39 8.12
N ARG A 210 -18.98 -0.53 6.98
CA ARG A 210 -17.92 -1.52 6.78
C ARG A 210 -16.58 -0.88 6.41
N LEU A 211 -15.51 -1.40 7.00
CA LEU A 211 -14.13 -1.15 6.61
C LEU A 211 -13.58 -2.39 5.92
N GLY A 212 -13.27 -2.27 4.63
CA GLY A 212 -12.51 -3.27 3.87
C GLY A 212 -11.05 -2.88 3.78
N VAL A 213 -10.15 -3.81 4.08
CA VAL A 213 -8.70 -3.62 3.89
C VAL A 213 -8.13 -4.77 3.08
N ILE A 214 -7.52 -4.45 1.94
CA ILE A 214 -6.78 -5.38 1.09
C ILE A 214 -5.31 -5.23 1.41
N SER A 215 -4.65 -6.32 1.79
CA SER A 215 -3.22 -6.38 2.06
C SER A 215 -2.54 -7.39 1.14
N PHE A 216 -1.27 -7.15 0.78
CA PHE A 216 -0.52 -7.98 -0.15
C PHE A 216 0.66 -8.71 0.48
N HIS A 217 0.98 -8.44 1.73
CA HIS A 217 2.00 -9.17 2.45
C HIS A 217 1.64 -9.39 3.93
N SER A 218 2.36 -10.34 4.54
CA SER A 218 2.06 -10.79 5.90
C SER A 218 2.24 -9.72 6.99
N GLY A 219 3.05 -8.69 6.73
CA GLY A 219 3.25 -7.57 7.67
C GLY A 219 1.99 -6.71 7.81
N GLU A 220 1.42 -6.27 6.68
CA GLU A 220 0.15 -5.54 6.62
C GLU A 220 -0.99 -6.38 7.20
N ASP A 221 -1.17 -7.61 6.69
CA ASP A 221 -2.23 -8.54 7.15
C ASP A 221 -2.19 -8.75 8.67
N ARG A 222 -1.00 -8.82 9.26
CA ARG A 222 -0.84 -8.96 10.72
C ARG A 222 -1.36 -7.73 11.45
N ILE A 223 -1.05 -6.52 10.99
CA ILE A 223 -1.50 -5.27 11.59
C ILE A 223 -3.03 -5.21 11.53
N VAL A 224 -3.60 -5.40 10.34
CA VAL A 224 -5.06 -5.38 10.12
C VAL A 224 -5.75 -6.41 11.02
N LYS A 225 -5.29 -7.66 11.01
CA LYS A 225 -5.83 -8.74 11.84
C LYS A 225 -5.80 -8.42 13.34
N GLN A 226 -4.68 -7.87 13.84
CA GLN A 226 -4.55 -7.52 15.26
C GLN A 226 -5.50 -6.39 15.63
N THR A 227 -5.61 -5.36 14.80
CA THR A 227 -6.52 -4.23 15.02
C THR A 227 -7.98 -4.68 14.96
N PHE A 228 -8.38 -5.46 13.96
CA PHE A 228 -9.75 -5.94 13.82
C PHE A 228 -10.17 -6.81 15.02
N ARG A 229 -9.29 -7.69 15.50
CA ARG A 229 -9.54 -8.48 16.70
C ARG A 229 -9.72 -7.63 17.96
N ALA A 230 -8.93 -6.57 18.09
CA ALA A 230 -9.07 -5.65 19.23
C ALA A 230 -10.40 -4.88 19.16
N LEU A 231 -10.83 -4.45 17.97
CA LEU A 231 -12.10 -3.74 17.75
C LEU A 231 -13.32 -4.68 17.89
N ALA A 232 -13.20 -5.92 17.46
CA ALA A 232 -14.27 -6.92 17.61
C ALA A 232 -14.61 -7.28 19.08
N ALA A 233 -13.74 -6.93 20.02
CA ALA A 233 -14.02 -7.04 21.44
C ALA A 233 -14.95 -5.91 21.98
N ALA A 234 -15.28 -4.93 21.13
CA ALA A 234 -16.15 -3.80 21.47
C ALA A 234 -17.38 -3.79 20.53
N ASN A 235 -17.51 -2.78 19.69
CA ASN A 235 -18.71 -2.49 18.90
C ASN A 235 -18.56 -2.86 17.43
N PHE A 236 -17.75 -3.86 17.11
CA PHE A 236 -17.45 -4.28 15.74
C PHE A 236 -17.48 -5.81 15.60
N ALA A 237 -17.67 -6.28 14.37
CA ALA A 237 -17.54 -7.69 14.00
C ALA A 237 -16.65 -7.83 12.76
N GLU A 238 -15.68 -8.74 12.80
CA GLU A 238 -14.95 -9.15 11.60
C GLU A 238 -15.84 -10.13 10.82
N LEU A 239 -16.10 -9.84 9.53
CA LEU A 239 -16.99 -10.65 8.71
C LEU A 239 -16.27 -11.89 8.19
N GLU A 240 -16.93 -13.04 8.26
CA GLU A 240 -16.41 -14.31 7.76
C GLU A 240 -16.86 -14.62 6.31
N PRO A 241 -16.04 -15.30 5.51
CA PRO A 241 -14.72 -15.85 5.84
C PRO A 241 -13.61 -14.75 5.88
N SER A 242 -12.69 -14.84 6.85
CA SER A 242 -11.62 -13.86 7.02
C SER A 242 -10.24 -14.53 7.17
N PRO A 243 -9.27 -14.16 6.30
CA PRO A 243 -9.40 -13.25 5.17
C PRO A 243 -10.06 -13.91 3.96
N LEU A 244 -10.74 -13.13 3.14
CA LEU A 244 -11.06 -13.50 1.77
C LEU A 244 -9.79 -13.47 0.93
N THR A 245 -9.57 -14.50 0.12
CA THR A 245 -8.43 -14.63 -0.78
C THR A 245 -8.89 -14.82 -2.22
N PRO A 246 -8.12 -14.40 -3.22
CA PRO A 246 -8.51 -14.55 -4.63
C PRO A 246 -8.63 -16.03 -5.02
N GLY A 247 -9.61 -16.33 -5.86
CA GLY A 247 -9.73 -17.64 -6.49
C GLY A 247 -8.72 -17.85 -7.62
N ASP A 248 -8.59 -19.11 -8.07
CA ASP A 248 -7.62 -19.46 -9.13
C ASP A 248 -7.88 -18.71 -10.45
N ASP A 249 -9.15 -18.46 -10.79
CA ASP A 249 -9.53 -17.72 -12.00
C ASP A 249 -9.08 -16.27 -11.92
N GLU A 250 -9.27 -15.64 -10.78
CA GLU A 250 -8.80 -14.27 -10.53
C GLU A 250 -7.27 -14.19 -10.59
N VAL A 251 -6.56 -15.13 -9.96
CA VAL A 251 -5.09 -15.18 -10.00
C VAL A 251 -4.56 -15.41 -11.43
N ARG A 252 -5.29 -16.20 -12.25
CA ARG A 252 -4.94 -16.38 -13.66
C ARG A 252 -5.11 -15.10 -14.47
N ALA A 253 -6.21 -14.38 -14.25
CA ALA A 253 -6.50 -13.11 -14.93
C ALA A 253 -5.62 -11.96 -14.43
N ASN A 254 -5.33 -11.94 -13.13
CA ASN A 254 -4.50 -10.93 -12.46
C ASN A 254 -3.49 -11.59 -11.51
N PRO A 255 -2.28 -11.95 -11.98
CA PRO A 255 -1.25 -12.57 -11.13
C PRO A 255 -0.82 -11.76 -9.91
N ARG A 256 -1.06 -10.43 -9.92
CA ARG A 256 -0.77 -9.54 -8.78
C ARG A 256 -1.71 -9.76 -7.62
N ALA A 257 -2.94 -10.22 -7.87
CA ALA A 257 -3.89 -10.53 -6.82
C ALA A 257 -3.48 -11.76 -5.97
N ARG A 258 -2.56 -12.59 -6.43
CA ARG A 258 -2.19 -13.87 -5.77
C ARG A 258 -1.93 -13.75 -4.27
N SER A 259 -1.38 -12.64 -3.81
CA SER A 259 -1.05 -12.42 -2.39
C SER A 259 -2.11 -11.60 -1.65
N ALA A 260 -3.15 -11.14 -2.35
CA ALA A 260 -4.18 -10.29 -1.78
C ALA A 260 -4.97 -11.02 -0.69
N LYS A 261 -5.27 -10.29 0.37
CA LYS A 261 -6.11 -10.71 1.48
C LYS A 261 -7.03 -9.57 1.85
N LEU A 262 -8.32 -9.76 1.62
CA LEU A 262 -9.34 -8.82 2.06
C LEU A 262 -9.85 -9.22 3.44
N ARG A 263 -9.80 -8.30 4.39
CA ARG A 263 -10.51 -8.37 5.67
C ARG A 263 -11.57 -7.30 5.74
N VAL A 264 -12.70 -7.64 6.31
CA VAL A 264 -13.82 -6.70 6.45
C VAL A 264 -14.25 -6.65 7.89
N LEU A 265 -14.33 -5.42 8.44
CA LEU A 265 -14.86 -5.12 9.77
C LEU A 265 -16.17 -4.36 9.62
N GLU A 266 -17.21 -4.74 10.36
CA GLU A 266 -18.49 -4.06 10.40
C GLU A 266 -18.73 -3.44 11.77
N ARG A 267 -19.24 -2.19 11.83
CA ARG A 267 -19.70 -1.58 13.07
C ARG A 267 -21.07 -2.11 13.45
N THR A 268 -21.19 -2.72 14.62
CA THR A 268 -22.41 -3.42 15.07
C THR A 268 -23.23 -2.65 16.12
N SER A 269 -22.63 -1.68 16.81
CA SER A 269 -23.29 -0.82 17.80
C SER A 269 -22.54 0.49 18.04
#